data_69091d3acac3b7adc320a8a53aea8e76
#
_entry.id   69091d3acac3b7adc320a8a53aea8e76
#
_cell.length_a   1.000
_cell.length_b   1.000
_cell.length_c   1.000
_cell.angle_alpha   90.00
_cell.angle_beta   90.00
_cell.angle_gamma   90.00
#
_symmetry.space_group_name_H-M   'P 1'
#
loop_
_entity.id
_entity.type
_entity.pdbx_description
1 polymer ?
#
loop_
_entity_poly.entity_id
_entity_poly.type
_entity_poly.pdbx_seq_one_letter_code
_entity_poly.pdbx_strand_id
1 'polypeptide(L)'
;MKKQSPYLESWLLSIVILIFFNTEVLASKEVNIEKLLSHMEIADNYSKRKKGLMYRENIEEDFGMLFIWDKEEIQCMWMKNTSIPLSIAFIKGEGVISDIYNLYPFSTLSVCSTDKVKYALEVNRGWFKEKEIDRGDILLSSEIK
;
A
#
# COMPACT_ATOMS: atom_id res chain seq x y z
N MET A 1 72.92 -33.52 -24.20
CA MET A 1 71.51 -33.74 -24.49
C MET A 1 70.67 -33.24 -23.34
N LYS A 2 70.10 -32.09 -23.46
CA LYS A 2 69.25 -31.51 -22.41
C LYS A 2 67.75 -31.74 -22.79
N LYS A 3 67.06 -32.50 -21.94
CA LYS A 3 65.60 -32.65 -22.03
C LYS A 3 64.94 -31.37 -21.59
N GLN A 4 64.25 -30.76 -22.48
CA GLN A 4 63.33 -29.66 -22.14
C GLN A 4 62.01 -30.25 -21.63
N SER A 5 61.65 -29.83 -20.46
CA SER A 5 60.33 -30.08 -19.89
C SER A 5 59.29 -29.08 -20.50
N PRO A 6 58.17 -29.55 -20.97
CA PRO A 6 57.09 -28.59 -21.41
C PRO A 6 56.36 -28.12 -20.18
N TYR A 7 56.46 -26.82 -19.95
CA TYR A 7 55.59 -26.15 -18.99
C TYR A 7 54.17 -26.17 -19.51
N LEU A 8 53.29 -26.88 -18.81
CA LEU A 8 51.88 -26.75 -18.95
C LEU A 8 51.48 -25.35 -18.49
N GLU A 9 51.17 -24.46 -19.39
CA GLU A 9 50.52 -23.22 -19.11
C GLU A 9 49.07 -23.51 -18.73
N SER A 10 48.84 -23.47 -17.43
CA SER A 10 47.50 -23.50 -16.85
C SER A 10 46.78 -22.19 -17.18
N TRP A 11 45.96 -22.23 -18.22
CA TRP A 11 44.99 -21.17 -18.51
C TRP A 11 43.87 -21.27 -17.48
N LEU A 12 44.07 -20.59 -16.35
CA LEU A 12 42.94 -20.29 -15.43
C LEU A 12 41.99 -19.34 -16.15
N LEU A 13 41.03 -19.92 -16.83
CA LEU A 13 39.85 -19.23 -17.26
C LEU A 13 39.10 -18.77 -16.02
N SER A 14 39.37 -17.54 -15.59
CA SER A 14 38.54 -16.83 -14.62
C SER A 14 37.18 -16.59 -15.28
N ILE A 15 36.26 -17.51 -15.04
CA ILE A 15 34.86 -17.31 -15.32
C ILE A 15 34.36 -16.25 -14.30
N VAL A 16 34.43 -14.99 -14.67
CA VAL A 16 33.72 -13.94 -13.96
C VAL A 16 32.23 -14.15 -14.23
N ILE A 17 31.59 -14.90 -13.34
CA ILE A 17 30.12 -14.95 -13.30
C ILE A 17 29.66 -13.59 -12.83
N LEU A 18 29.35 -12.70 -13.77
CA LEU A 18 28.59 -11.49 -13.54
C LEU A 18 27.16 -11.93 -13.16
N ILE A 19 26.96 -12.15 -11.86
CA ILE A 19 25.62 -12.27 -11.31
C ILE A 19 25.02 -10.87 -11.42
N PHE A 20 24.32 -10.62 -12.52
CA PHE A 20 23.40 -9.50 -12.61
C PHE A 20 22.29 -9.78 -11.60
N PHE A 21 22.44 -9.28 -10.38
CA PHE A 21 21.29 -9.05 -9.51
C PHE A 21 20.43 -8.02 -10.27
N ASN A 22 19.46 -8.52 -11.04
CA ASN A 22 18.32 -7.72 -11.40
C ASN A 22 17.62 -7.38 -10.09
N THR A 23 18.03 -6.31 -9.45
CA THR A 23 17.19 -5.59 -8.51
C THR A 23 16.10 -4.97 -9.37
N GLU A 24 15.02 -5.70 -9.56
CA GLU A 24 13.77 -5.07 -9.96
C GLU A 24 13.46 -4.08 -8.84
N VAL A 25 13.85 -2.84 -9.05
CA VAL A 25 13.32 -1.72 -8.29
C VAL A 25 11.84 -1.77 -8.62
N LEU A 26 11.03 -2.24 -7.66
CA LEU A 26 9.59 -2.20 -7.78
C LEU A 26 9.25 -0.72 -7.95
N ALA A 27 9.06 -0.30 -9.21
CA ALA A 27 8.70 1.08 -9.49
C ALA A 27 7.30 1.30 -8.92
N SER A 28 7.17 2.27 -8.00
CA SER A 28 5.87 2.71 -7.52
C SER A 28 5.02 3.12 -8.71
N LYS A 29 3.80 2.61 -8.80
CA LYS A 29 2.87 2.98 -9.86
C LYS A 29 1.91 4.07 -9.36
N GLU A 30 1.48 4.90 -10.28
CA GLU A 30 0.41 5.87 -10.05
C GLU A 30 -0.94 5.22 -10.36
N VAL A 31 -1.87 5.31 -9.41
CA VAL A 31 -3.19 4.70 -9.49
C VAL A 31 -4.26 5.76 -9.29
N ASN A 32 -5.04 6.04 -10.32
CA ASN A 32 -6.20 6.92 -10.19
C ASN A 32 -7.38 6.14 -9.61
N ILE A 33 -7.67 6.38 -8.32
CA ILE A 33 -8.72 5.65 -7.60
C ILE A 33 -10.13 6.03 -8.04
N GLU A 34 -10.35 7.22 -8.61
CA GLU A 34 -11.67 7.64 -9.13
C GLU A 34 -12.10 6.82 -10.36
N LYS A 35 -11.14 6.17 -11.04
CA LYS A 35 -11.43 5.25 -12.15
C LYS A 35 -11.75 3.84 -11.69
N LEU A 36 -11.37 3.50 -10.46
CA LEU A 36 -11.52 2.15 -9.90
C LEU A 36 -12.70 2.05 -8.94
N LEU A 37 -13.04 3.15 -8.26
CA LEU A 37 -14.17 3.20 -7.35
C LEU A 37 -15.43 3.63 -8.09
N SER A 38 -16.52 2.88 -7.92
CA SER A 38 -17.85 3.26 -8.42
C SER A 38 -18.44 4.42 -7.64
N HIS A 39 -18.10 4.50 -6.35
CA HIS A 39 -18.54 5.53 -5.44
C HIS A 39 -17.49 5.78 -4.35
N MET A 40 -17.15 7.05 -4.11
CA MET A 40 -16.24 7.46 -3.05
C MET A 40 -16.90 8.50 -2.14
N GLU A 41 -17.01 8.17 -0.86
CA GLU A 41 -17.45 9.12 0.17
C GLU A 41 -16.25 9.80 0.84
N ILE A 42 -16.42 11.05 1.22
CA ILE A 42 -15.37 11.87 1.84
C ILE A 42 -15.68 12.09 3.33
N ALA A 43 -14.76 11.70 4.19
CA ALA A 43 -14.78 11.94 5.63
C ALA A 43 -13.74 12.99 6.03
N ASP A 44 -14.04 14.26 5.79
CA ASP A 44 -13.17 15.43 5.92
C ASP A 44 -13.32 16.22 7.22
N ASN A 45 -14.26 15.86 8.07
CA ASN A 45 -14.48 16.50 9.36
C ASN A 45 -14.58 15.48 10.50
N TYR A 46 -14.46 15.95 11.75
CA TYR A 46 -14.46 15.11 12.93
C TYR A 46 -15.66 14.17 13.01
N SER A 47 -16.88 14.66 12.74
CA SER A 47 -18.11 13.86 12.84
C SER A 47 -18.13 12.72 11.83
N LYS A 48 -17.79 13.01 10.57
CA LYS A 48 -17.73 12.01 9.50
C LYS A 48 -16.64 10.99 9.78
N ARG A 49 -15.42 11.43 10.16
CA ARG A 49 -14.31 10.52 10.49
C ARG A 49 -14.66 9.63 11.70
N LYS A 50 -15.30 10.19 12.74
CA LYS A 50 -15.71 9.42 13.92
C LYS A 50 -16.76 8.37 13.58
N LYS A 51 -17.70 8.67 12.68
CA LYS A 51 -18.74 7.75 12.24
C LYS A 51 -18.19 6.69 11.29
N GLY A 52 -17.38 7.10 10.30
CA GLY A 52 -16.88 6.19 9.28
C GLY A 52 -17.99 5.31 8.70
N LEU A 53 -17.71 4.02 8.58
CA LEU A 53 -18.65 3.01 8.06
C LEU A 53 -19.47 2.30 9.15
N MET A 54 -19.50 2.85 10.38
CA MET A 54 -20.31 2.29 11.48
C MET A 54 -21.78 2.13 11.10
N TYR A 55 -22.38 1.05 11.57
CA TYR A 55 -23.81 0.71 11.42
C TYR A 55 -24.27 0.45 9.99
N ARG A 56 -23.34 0.28 9.03
CA ARG A 56 -23.68 -0.19 7.69
C ARG A 56 -23.66 -1.72 7.66
N GLU A 57 -24.61 -2.29 6.92
CA GLU A 57 -24.69 -3.76 6.75
C GLU A 57 -23.80 -4.23 5.59
N ASN A 58 -23.68 -3.42 4.56
CA ASN A 58 -22.85 -3.69 3.38
C ASN A 58 -22.41 -2.38 2.71
N ILE A 59 -21.47 -2.48 1.80
CA ILE A 59 -21.05 -1.45 0.84
C ILE A 59 -20.91 -2.10 -0.54
N GLU A 60 -21.03 -1.31 -1.60
CA GLU A 60 -20.81 -1.79 -2.97
C GLU A 60 -19.37 -2.31 -3.14
N GLU A 61 -19.17 -3.19 -4.13
CA GLU A 61 -17.87 -3.85 -4.36
C GLU A 61 -16.72 -2.84 -4.54
N ASP A 62 -16.92 -1.85 -5.40
CA ASP A 62 -15.96 -0.79 -5.68
C ASP A 62 -16.33 0.51 -4.93
N PHE A 63 -16.81 0.40 -3.69
CA PHE A 63 -17.02 1.54 -2.80
C PHE A 63 -15.75 1.87 -2.04
N GLY A 64 -15.49 3.17 -1.82
CA GLY A 64 -14.42 3.65 -0.94
C GLY A 64 -14.87 4.77 -0.01
N MET A 65 -14.32 4.85 1.19
CA MET A 65 -14.41 6.02 2.05
C MET A 65 -13.03 6.61 2.26
N LEU A 66 -12.82 7.82 1.78
CA LEU A 66 -11.57 8.55 1.95
C LEU A 66 -11.67 9.47 3.17
N PHE A 67 -10.83 9.19 4.15
CA PHE A 67 -10.63 10.02 5.34
C PHE A 67 -9.57 11.05 5.04
N ILE A 68 -9.84 12.32 5.39
CA ILE A 68 -8.94 13.44 5.16
C ILE A 68 -8.70 14.16 6.48
N TRP A 69 -7.42 14.37 6.83
CA TRP A 69 -7.00 15.17 7.99
C TRP A 69 -6.34 16.46 7.54
N ASP A 70 -6.42 17.49 8.38
CA ASP A 70 -5.83 18.80 8.07
C ASP A 70 -4.30 18.77 8.08
N LYS A 71 -3.72 17.88 8.91
CA LYS A 71 -2.28 17.73 9.11
C LYS A 71 -1.87 16.27 9.00
N GLU A 72 -0.63 16.05 8.59
CA GLU A 72 -0.02 14.73 8.64
C GLU A 72 0.38 14.36 10.07
N GLU A 73 -0.22 13.29 10.57
CA GLU A 73 0.05 12.72 11.90
C GLU A 73 -0.06 11.20 11.81
N ILE A 74 0.40 10.49 12.86
CA ILE A 74 0.08 9.08 13.01
C ILE A 74 -1.43 8.99 13.21
N GLN A 75 -2.12 8.28 12.32
CA GLN A 75 -3.55 8.07 12.39
C GLN A 75 -3.85 6.64 12.80
N CYS A 76 -4.84 6.49 13.66
CA CYS A 76 -5.29 5.19 14.16
C CYS A 76 -6.78 5.02 13.87
N MET A 77 -7.13 3.83 13.36
CA MET A 77 -8.50 3.46 13.01
C MET A 77 -8.93 2.23 13.78
N TRP A 78 -10.20 2.05 13.98
CA TRP A 78 -10.80 0.91 14.66
C TRP A 78 -12.08 0.46 13.96
N MET A 79 -12.58 -0.73 14.30
CA MET A 79 -13.78 -1.32 13.70
C MET A 79 -14.98 -1.33 14.68
N LYS A 80 -14.99 -0.43 15.68
CA LYS A 80 -16.12 -0.33 16.60
C LYS A 80 -17.41 -0.09 15.83
N ASN A 81 -18.45 -0.89 16.11
CA ASN A 81 -19.77 -0.80 15.46
C ASN A 81 -19.75 -0.96 13.93
N THR A 82 -18.70 -1.58 13.38
CA THR A 82 -18.54 -1.83 11.94
C THR A 82 -18.52 -3.32 11.68
N SER A 83 -19.57 -3.82 11.01
CA SER A 83 -19.77 -5.25 10.73
C SER A 83 -19.13 -5.70 9.41
N ILE A 84 -18.78 -4.75 8.54
CA ILE A 84 -18.24 -5.02 7.20
C ILE A 84 -16.74 -5.32 7.32
N PRO A 85 -16.25 -6.44 6.76
CA PRO A 85 -14.82 -6.69 6.64
C PRO A 85 -14.18 -5.68 5.68
N LEU A 86 -13.17 -4.93 6.13
CA LEU A 86 -12.54 -3.86 5.36
C LEU A 86 -11.05 -4.10 5.16
N SER A 87 -10.49 -3.42 4.16
CA SER A 87 -9.07 -3.11 4.04
C SER A 87 -8.89 -1.60 4.11
N ILE A 88 -7.79 -1.15 4.70
CA ILE A 88 -7.42 0.26 4.79
C ILE A 88 -6.04 0.48 4.22
N ALA A 89 -5.88 1.54 3.43
CA ALA A 89 -4.59 2.11 3.07
C ALA A 89 -4.39 3.43 3.80
N PHE A 90 -3.26 3.59 4.50
CA PHE A 90 -2.80 4.87 5.04
C PHE A 90 -1.92 5.57 4.02
N ILE A 91 -2.16 6.87 3.78
CA ILE A 91 -1.63 7.58 2.62
C ILE A 91 -1.02 8.92 3.08
N LYS A 92 0.22 9.17 2.67
CA LYS A 92 0.94 10.42 2.93
C LYS A 92 0.34 11.59 2.15
N GLY A 93 0.74 12.81 2.46
CA GLY A 93 0.23 14.01 1.81
C GLY A 93 0.44 14.03 0.30
N GLU A 94 1.55 13.46 -0.16
CA GLU A 94 1.89 13.31 -1.58
C GLU A 94 1.22 12.13 -2.29
N GLY A 95 0.29 11.42 -1.62
CA GLY A 95 -0.46 10.30 -2.19
C GLY A 95 0.20 8.92 -2.06
N VAL A 96 1.40 8.84 -1.51
CA VAL A 96 2.13 7.57 -1.35
C VAL A 96 1.48 6.71 -0.26
N ILE A 97 1.19 5.45 -0.57
CA ILE A 97 0.69 4.48 0.40
C ILE A 97 1.82 4.11 1.37
N SER A 98 1.63 4.45 2.64
CA SER A 98 2.51 4.06 3.74
C SER A 98 2.28 2.61 4.17
N ASP A 99 1.02 2.23 4.37
CA ASP A 99 0.63 0.94 4.89
C ASP A 99 -0.71 0.49 4.31
N ILE A 100 -0.89 -0.85 4.20
CA ILE A 100 -2.18 -1.47 3.91
C ILE A 100 -2.45 -2.54 4.96
N TYR A 101 -3.64 -2.49 5.58
CA TYR A 101 -4.06 -3.48 6.58
C TYR A 101 -5.45 -4.02 6.29
N ASN A 102 -5.69 -5.25 6.74
CA ASN A 102 -7.04 -5.81 6.86
C ASN A 102 -7.62 -5.46 8.23
N LEU A 103 -8.83 -4.96 8.24
CA LEU A 103 -9.57 -4.61 9.44
C LEU A 103 -10.62 -5.68 9.75
N TYR A 104 -10.76 -6.04 11.02
CA TYR A 104 -11.66 -7.11 11.45
C TYR A 104 -12.94 -6.55 12.06
N PRO A 105 -14.12 -7.02 11.63
CA PRO A 105 -15.39 -6.56 12.14
C PRO A 105 -15.45 -6.50 13.67
N PHE A 106 -16.03 -5.42 14.21
CA PHE A 106 -16.23 -5.17 15.62
C PHE A 106 -14.96 -5.09 16.49
N SER A 107 -13.77 -5.15 15.90
CA SER A 107 -12.52 -4.97 16.65
C SER A 107 -12.44 -3.55 17.22
N THR A 108 -12.14 -3.47 18.52
CA THR A 108 -11.84 -2.19 19.21
C THR A 108 -10.35 -1.93 19.34
N LEU A 109 -9.52 -2.85 18.84
CA LEU A 109 -8.08 -2.64 18.74
C LEU A 109 -7.80 -1.61 17.66
N SER A 110 -6.97 -0.62 17.99
CA SER A 110 -6.55 0.39 17.00
C SER A 110 -5.51 -0.18 16.04
N VAL A 111 -5.70 0.09 14.77
CA VAL A 111 -4.72 -0.13 13.70
C VAL A 111 -4.19 1.23 13.31
N CYS A 112 -2.89 1.46 13.48
CA CYS A 112 -2.26 2.76 13.27
C CYS A 112 -1.31 2.73 12.07
N SER A 113 -1.16 3.88 11.41
CA SER A 113 -0.14 4.07 10.38
C SER A 113 1.26 4.02 11.01
N THR A 114 2.26 3.54 10.25
CA THR A 114 3.67 3.55 10.67
C THR A 114 4.31 4.92 10.47
N ASP A 115 3.89 5.62 9.43
CA ASP A 115 4.33 6.98 9.12
C ASP A 115 3.23 8.01 9.40
N LYS A 116 3.58 9.29 9.44
CA LYS A 116 2.62 10.38 9.43
C LYS A 116 1.89 10.38 8.10
N VAL A 117 0.56 10.44 8.14
CA VAL A 117 -0.30 10.36 6.97
C VAL A 117 -1.37 11.44 7.00
N LYS A 118 -1.80 11.88 5.83
CA LYS A 118 -2.86 12.88 5.66
C LYS A 118 -4.20 12.25 5.28
N TYR A 119 -4.16 11.04 4.71
CA TYR A 119 -5.35 10.37 4.22
C TYR A 119 -5.36 8.90 4.66
N ALA A 120 -6.57 8.32 4.66
CA ALA A 120 -6.75 6.88 4.69
C ALA A 120 -7.92 6.52 3.79
N LEU A 121 -7.81 5.41 3.06
CA LEU A 121 -8.86 4.89 2.20
C LEU A 121 -9.34 3.54 2.73
N GLU A 122 -10.61 3.47 3.15
CA GLU A 122 -11.29 2.23 3.51
C GLU A 122 -12.10 1.70 2.33
N VAL A 123 -11.95 0.40 2.06
CA VAL A 123 -12.60 -0.33 0.97
C VAL A 123 -12.99 -1.73 1.46
N ASN A 124 -13.75 -2.48 0.67
CA ASN A 124 -14.01 -3.89 0.94
C ASN A 124 -12.69 -4.67 1.15
N ARG A 125 -12.71 -5.64 2.04
CA ARG A 125 -11.54 -6.49 2.31
C ARG A 125 -11.03 -7.14 1.04
N GLY A 126 -9.73 -6.98 0.79
CA GLY A 126 -9.04 -7.59 -0.35
C GLY A 126 -9.03 -6.74 -1.62
N TRP A 127 -9.77 -5.63 -1.65
CA TRP A 127 -9.88 -4.76 -2.83
C TRP A 127 -8.51 -4.28 -3.36
N PHE A 128 -7.60 -3.84 -2.47
CA PHE A 128 -6.26 -3.41 -2.91
C PHE A 128 -5.49 -4.54 -3.62
N LYS A 129 -5.55 -5.75 -3.06
CA LYS A 129 -4.92 -6.94 -3.66
C LYS A 129 -5.52 -7.28 -5.03
N GLU A 130 -6.84 -7.21 -5.15
CA GLU A 130 -7.55 -7.46 -6.41
C GLU A 130 -7.18 -6.46 -7.49
N LYS A 131 -7.03 -5.19 -7.12
CA LYS A 131 -6.61 -4.11 -8.04
C LYS A 131 -5.08 -4.00 -8.18
N GLU A 132 -4.33 -4.96 -7.59
CA GLU A 132 -2.85 -4.98 -7.62
C GLU A 132 -2.23 -3.69 -7.09
N ILE A 133 -2.80 -3.13 -6.01
CA ILE A 133 -2.33 -1.92 -5.35
C ILE A 133 -1.57 -2.31 -4.10
N ASP A 134 -0.33 -1.82 -3.99
CA ASP A 134 0.58 -2.18 -2.93
C ASP A 134 1.13 -0.96 -2.17
N ARG A 135 1.78 -1.23 -1.05
CA ARG A 135 2.55 -0.24 -0.31
C ARG A 135 3.62 0.40 -1.21
N GLY A 136 3.73 1.72 -1.16
CA GLY A 136 4.65 2.49 -1.98
C GLY A 136 4.03 2.99 -3.30
N ASP A 137 2.88 2.47 -3.73
CA ASP A 137 2.14 3.03 -4.86
C ASP A 137 1.61 4.42 -4.52
N ILE A 138 1.35 5.21 -5.56
CA ILE A 138 0.85 6.58 -5.43
C ILE A 138 -0.62 6.60 -5.84
N LEU A 139 -1.51 6.89 -4.89
CA LEU A 139 -2.93 7.08 -5.18
C LEU A 139 -3.21 8.51 -5.61
N LEU A 140 -3.91 8.66 -6.72
CA LEU A 140 -4.31 9.94 -7.30
C LEU A 140 -5.83 10.08 -7.26
N SER A 141 -6.30 11.26 -6.83
CA SER A 141 -7.69 11.69 -6.95
C SER A 141 -7.77 13.21 -6.89
N SER A 142 -8.93 13.78 -7.14
CA SER A 142 -9.17 15.23 -6.97
C SER A 142 -8.98 15.69 -5.51
N GLU A 143 -9.13 14.78 -4.55
CA GLU A 143 -9.04 15.04 -3.11
C GLU A 143 -7.62 14.84 -2.54
N ILE A 144 -6.81 13.99 -3.17
CA ILE A 144 -5.41 13.73 -2.82
C ILE A 144 -4.52 14.66 -3.66
N LYS A 145 -3.88 15.62 -3.02
CA LYS A 145 -3.10 16.69 -3.68
C LYS A 145 -1.64 16.67 -3.23
#